data_27b78cc04f7d3b6aac36f4c31c5cbc75
#
_entry.id   27b78cc04f7d3b6aac36f4c31c5cbc75
#
_cell.length_a   1.000
_cell.length_b   1.000
_cell.length_c   1.000
_cell.angle_alpha   90.00
_cell.angle_beta   90.00
_cell.angle_gamma   90.00
#
_symmetry.space_group_name_H-M   'P 1'
#
loop_
_entity.id
_entity.type
_entity.pdbx_description
1 polymer ?
#
loop_
_entity_poly.entity_id
_entity_poly.type
_entity_poly.pdbx_seq_one_letter_code
_entity_poly.pdbx_strand_id
1 'polypeptide(L)'
;NIRLVVPFTSKGNEVFNNPAIYQINTPQSYLYSEVYEHFTRKFTTANVIFLDAEDGDKDKVDFIKGLKEELKNKRIPFTELKGENITPESLKAAMNHSMDNVFIPTSGTNVALIKLLPQLIVTSRDNPDYRMQLFGYPEWQTYTNDHLASFYELDTYFYASFYTNNLFPEAVQFSSAYRKWYSKDMLNSFPKYGMLGFDTGYFFLKGLSQYGNKLEDKLDKVAVTPIQTGFKFE
;
A
#
# COMPACT_ATOMS: atom_id res chain seq x y z
N ASN A 1 16.21 -24.25 -22.14
CA ASN A 1 15.01 -23.56 -21.70
C ASN A 1 15.39 -22.17 -21.21
N ILE A 2 14.80 -21.13 -21.80
CA ILE A 2 14.98 -19.74 -21.36
C ILE A 2 13.82 -19.42 -20.41
N ARG A 3 14.13 -18.80 -19.28
CA ARG A 3 13.15 -18.28 -18.33
C ARG A 3 13.19 -16.76 -18.34
N LEU A 4 12.03 -16.14 -18.23
CA LEU A 4 11.86 -14.71 -18.22
C LEU A 4 11.42 -14.24 -16.84
N VAL A 5 12.17 -13.31 -16.27
CA VAL A 5 11.78 -12.61 -15.03
C VAL A 5 11.32 -11.20 -15.38
N VAL A 6 10.11 -10.86 -14.98
CA VAL A 6 9.45 -9.58 -15.31
C VAL A 6 9.24 -8.80 -14.00
N PRO A 7 10.19 -7.90 -13.63
CA PRO A 7 10.14 -7.26 -12.31
C PRO A 7 9.27 -6.02 -12.25
N PHE A 8 9.04 -5.31 -13.37
CA PHE A 8 8.54 -3.93 -13.30
C PHE A 8 7.07 -3.76 -13.66
N THR A 9 6.52 -4.53 -14.57
CA THR A 9 5.12 -4.41 -14.95
C THR A 9 4.22 -5.32 -14.12
N SER A 10 3.06 -4.79 -13.75
CA SER A 10 1.95 -5.58 -13.18
C SER A 10 0.94 -6.03 -14.24
N LYS A 11 1.20 -5.71 -15.53
CA LYS A 11 0.31 -6.03 -16.66
C LYS A 11 0.93 -7.15 -17.48
N GLY A 12 0.66 -8.38 -17.15
CA GLY A 12 1.21 -9.53 -17.87
C GLY A 12 0.29 -10.74 -17.72
N ASN A 13 -0.69 -10.87 -18.63
CA ASN A 13 -1.59 -12.03 -18.61
C ASN A 13 -0.90 -13.30 -19.11
N GLU A 14 0.21 -13.17 -19.82
CA GLU A 14 1.00 -14.28 -20.36
C GLU A 14 1.58 -15.19 -19.27
N VAL A 15 1.80 -14.66 -18.07
CA VAL A 15 2.31 -15.44 -16.93
C VAL A 15 1.39 -16.62 -16.58
N PHE A 16 0.09 -16.48 -16.75
CA PHE A 16 -0.88 -17.54 -16.44
C PHE A 16 -0.83 -18.70 -17.43
N ASN A 17 -0.29 -18.48 -18.61
CA ASN A 17 -0.24 -19.45 -19.70
C ASN A 17 1.18 -19.97 -19.99
N ASN A 18 2.20 -19.40 -19.34
CA ASN A 18 3.59 -19.77 -19.60
C ASN A 18 4.39 -19.93 -18.29
N PRO A 19 4.65 -21.18 -17.86
CA PRO A 19 5.38 -21.45 -16.62
C PRO A 19 6.84 -21.02 -16.63
N ALA A 20 7.37 -20.55 -17.76
CA ALA A 20 8.72 -20.02 -17.86
C ALA A 20 8.79 -18.50 -17.54
N ILE A 21 7.66 -17.85 -17.22
CA ILE A 21 7.60 -16.42 -16.90
C ILE A 21 7.35 -16.24 -15.38
N TYR A 22 8.22 -15.47 -14.76
CA TYR A 22 8.08 -15.05 -13.35
C TYR A 22 7.76 -13.56 -13.32
N GLN A 23 6.55 -13.22 -12.92
CA GLN A 23 6.12 -11.83 -12.71
C GLN A 23 6.30 -11.46 -11.24
N ILE A 24 7.08 -10.43 -10.98
CA ILE A 24 7.43 -9.99 -9.61
C ILE A 24 6.46 -8.93 -9.12
N ASN A 25 6.16 -7.93 -9.95
CA ASN A 25 5.20 -6.90 -9.64
C ASN A 25 3.81 -7.35 -10.08
N THR A 26 2.98 -7.72 -9.11
CA THR A 26 1.61 -8.18 -9.37
C THR A 26 0.60 -7.04 -9.26
N PRO A 27 -0.58 -7.15 -9.90
CA PRO A 27 -1.66 -6.19 -9.71
C PRO A 27 -2.05 -6.05 -8.23
N GLN A 28 -2.31 -4.83 -7.76
CA GLN A 28 -2.74 -4.59 -6.37
C GLN A 28 -4.02 -5.37 -6.01
N SER A 29 -4.88 -5.64 -6.99
CA SER A 29 -6.11 -6.40 -6.79
C SER A 29 -5.90 -7.81 -6.22
N TYR A 30 -4.71 -8.40 -6.39
CA TYR A 30 -4.38 -9.70 -5.81
C TYR A 30 -4.26 -9.66 -4.27
N LEU A 31 -4.02 -8.48 -3.71
CA LEU A 31 -3.94 -8.28 -2.28
C LEU A 31 -5.29 -7.97 -1.63
N TYR A 32 -6.31 -7.64 -2.41
CA TYR A 32 -7.55 -7.07 -1.88
C TYR A 32 -8.23 -7.96 -0.84
N SER A 33 -8.33 -9.25 -1.10
CA SER A 33 -8.95 -10.19 -0.15
C SER A 33 -8.22 -10.25 1.18
N GLU A 34 -6.89 -10.30 1.16
CA GLU A 34 -6.06 -10.29 2.36
C GLU A 34 -6.17 -8.95 3.10
N VAL A 35 -6.19 -7.84 2.36
CA VAL A 35 -6.34 -6.50 2.94
C VAL A 35 -7.70 -6.36 3.63
N TYR A 36 -8.79 -6.84 3.02
CA TYR A 36 -10.12 -6.81 3.62
C TYR A 36 -10.18 -7.63 4.91
N GLU A 37 -9.61 -8.84 4.91
CA GLU A 37 -9.54 -9.69 6.09
C GLU A 37 -8.75 -9.03 7.21
N HIS A 38 -7.56 -8.50 6.90
CA HIS A 38 -6.72 -7.81 7.88
C HIS A 38 -7.37 -6.54 8.41
N PHE A 39 -8.00 -5.76 7.53
CA PHE A 39 -8.73 -4.55 7.90
C PHE A 39 -9.87 -4.86 8.89
N THR A 40 -10.75 -5.79 8.52
CA THR A 40 -11.92 -6.12 9.35
C THR A 40 -11.54 -6.81 10.66
N ARG A 41 -10.41 -7.53 10.70
CA ARG A 41 -9.86 -8.09 11.94
C ARG A 41 -9.29 -7.01 12.86
N LYS A 42 -8.58 -6.02 12.32
CA LYS A 42 -8.03 -4.90 13.09
C LYS A 42 -9.12 -3.96 13.58
N PHE A 43 -10.08 -3.63 12.73
CA PHE A 43 -11.12 -2.64 12.95
C PHE A 43 -12.50 -3.27 13.19
N THR A 44 -12.55 -4.37 13.92
CA THR A 44 -13.77 -5.17 14.17
C THR A 44 -14.91 -4.35 14.80
N THR A 45 -14.58 -3.36 15.63
CA THR A 45 -15.54 -2.51 16.35
C THR A 45 -15.43 -1.05 15.93
N ALA A 46 -14.90 -0.77 14.76
CA ALA A 46 -14.73 0.59 14.28
C ALA A 46 -16.00 1.14 13.62
N ASN A 47 -16.08 2.46 13.56
CA ASN A 47 -16.99 3.22 12.71
C ASN A 47 -16.21 3.66 11.48
N VAL A 48 -16.55 3.15 10.30
CA VAL A 48 -15.84 3.42 9.05
C VAL A 48 -16.52 4.56 8.29
N ILE A 49 -15.74 5.53 7.83
CA ILE A 49 -16.23 6.72 7.13
C ILE A 49 -15.51 6.85 5.80
N PHE A 50 -16.19 6.58 4.69
CA PHE A 50 -15.63 6.78 3.35
C PHE A 50 -15.73 8.25 2.97
N LEU A 51 -14.65 8.78 2.36
CA LEU A 51 -14.52 10.17 1.95
C LEU A 51 -14.31 10.26 0.44
N ASP A 52 -15.32 10.67 -0.29
CA ASP A 52 -15.24 10.92 -1.73
C ASP A 52 -14.90 12.39 -1.99
N ALA A 53 -13.65 12.65 -2.31
CA ALA A 53 -13.14 14.00 -2.60
C ALA A 53 -13.62 14.56 -3.96
N GLU A 54 -14.35 13.78 -4.73
CA GLU A 54 -14.80 14.13 -6.09
C GLU A 54 -13.64 14.66 -6.96
N ASP A 55 -12.50 13.97 -6.90
CA ASP A 55 -11.30 14.30 -7.69
C ASP A 55 -11.29 13.67 -9.09
N GLY A 56 -12.31 12.89 -9.42
CA GLY A 56 -12.48 12.23 -10.71
C GLY A 56 -11.70 10.94 -10.88
N ASP A 57 -10.86 10.55 -9.92
CA ASP A 57 -10.14 9.29 -9.95
C ASP A 57 -11.05 8.11 -9.62
N LYS A 58 -10.90 7.04 -10.37
CA LYS A 58 -11.69 5.80 -10.23
C LYS A 58 -10.83 4.57 -9.96
N ASP A 59 -9.55 4.73 -9.73
CA ASP A 59 -8.60 3.62 -9.53
C ASP A 59 -8.94 2.73 -8.33
N LYS A 60 -9.67 3.26 -7.35
CA LYS A 60 -10.03 2.53 -6.13
C LYS A 60 -11.45 2.00 -6.09
N VAL A 61 -12.22 2.16 -7.16
CA VAL A 61 -13.65 1.76 -7.19
C VAL A 61 -13.84 0.31 -6.82
N ASP A 62 -13.07 -0.61 -7.41
CA ASP A 62 -13.19 -2.04 -7.12
C ASP A 62 -12.75 -2.37 -5.69
N PHE A 63 -11.67 -1.75 -5.21
CA PHE A 63 -11.23 -1.89 -3.81
C PHE A 63 -12.31 -1.43 -2.84
N ILE A 64 -12.84 -0.23 -3.03
CA ILE A 64 -13.89 0.35 -2.15
C ILE A 64 -15.16 -0.50 -2.18
N LYS A 65 -15.56 -0.98 -3.36
CA LYS A 65 -16.73 -1.85 -3.50
C LYS A 65 -16.53 -3.15 -2.69
N GLY A 66 -15.42 -3.84 -2.88
CA GLY A 66 -15.13 -5.07 -2.16
C GLY A 66 -15.02 -4.86 -0.65
N LEU A 67 -14.37 -3.78 -0.21
CA LEU A 67 -14.28 -3.45 1.21
C LEU A 67 -15.66 -3.18 1.82
N LYS A 68 -16.53 -2.43 1.14
CA LYS A 68 -17.91 -2.18 1.60
C LYS A 68 -18.73 -3.48 1.71
N GLU A 69 -18.55 -4.42 0.78
CA GLU A 69 -19.18 -5.74 0.84
C GLU A 69 -18.67 -6.53 2.06
N GLU A 70 -17.36 -6.53 2.31
CA GLU A 70 -16.79 -7.23 3.47
C GLU A 70 -17.22 -6.60 4.80
N LEU A 71 -17.28 -5.26 4.90
CA LEU A 71 -17.79 -4.56 6.08
C LEU A 71 -19.26 -4.97 6.38
N LYS A 72 -20.10 -5.10 5.36
CA LYS A 72 -21.48 -5.60 5.52
C LYS A 72 -21.50 -7.02 6.05
N ASN A 73 -20.67 -7.91 5.47
CA ASN A 73 -20.57 -9.31 5.89
C ASN A 73 -20.16 -9.42 7.38
N LYS A 74 -19.26 -8.57 7.82
CA LYS A 74 -18.78 -8.52 9.21
C LYS A 74 -19.64 -7.67 10.14
N ARG A 75 -20.70 -7.01 9.62
CA ARG A 75 -21.59 -6.10 10.36
C ARG A 75 -20.85 -4.91 10.99
N ILE A 76 -19.81 -4.43 10.33
CA ILE A 76 -19.09 -3.21 10.72
C ILE A 76 -19.82 -2.01 10.12
N PRO A 77 -20.25 -1.02 10.94
CA PRO A 77 -20.98 0.13 10.41
C PRO A 77 -20.09 1.02 9.57
N PHE A 78 -20.66 1.57 8.51
CA PHE A 78 -19.97 2.57 7.69
C PHE A 78 -20.93 3.62 7.14
N THR A 79 -20.38 4.80 6.89
CA THR A 79 -21.05 5.95 6.25
C THR A 79 -20.20 6.48 5.09
N GLU A 80 -20.76 7.39 4.30
CA GLU A 80 -20.04 8.02 3.19
C GLU A 80 -20.34 9.52 3.15
N LEU A 81 -19.28 10.33 3.05
CA LEU A 81 -19.36 11.77 2.84
C LEU A 81 -18.73 12.12 1.48
N LYS A 82 -19.31 13.13 0.78
CA LYS A 82 -18.89 13.48 -0.58
C LYS A 82 -18.69 14.98 -0.77
N GLY A 83 -17.65 15.31 -1.54
CA GLY A 83 -17.38 16.63 -2.09
C GLY A 83 -17.41 17.75 -1.05
N GLU A 84 -18.17 18.78 -1.33
CA GLU A 84 -18.30 19.95 -0.47
C GLU A 84 -18.94 19.66 0.91
N ASN A 85 -19.59 18.53 1.05
CA ASN A 85 -20.16 18.09 2.33
C ASN A 85 -19.09 17.52 3.29
N ILE A 86 -17.82 17.45 2.89
CA ILE A 86 -16.73 17.03 3.78
C ILE A 86 -16.20 18.27 4.49
N THR A 87 -16.80 18.59 5.62
CA THR A 87 -16.43 19.71 6.51
C THR A 87 -16.13 19.18 7.93
N PRO A 88 -15.44 19.94 8.79
CA PRO A 88 -15.21 19.52 10.18
C PRO A 88 -16.50 19.17 10.92
N GLU A 89 -17.59 19.89 10.67
CA GLU A 89 -18.90 19.64 11.29
C GLU A 89 -19.51 18.30 10.83
N SER A 90 -19.49 18.03 9.54
CA SER A 90 -20.03 16.77 8.99
C SER A 90 -19.17 15.58 9.37
N LEU A 91 -17.84 15.74 9.41
CA LEU A 91 -16.91 14.72 9.88
C LEU A 91 -17.22 14.39 11.35
N LYS A 92 -17.36 15.41 12.21
CA LYS A 92 -17.75 15.23 13.61
C LYS A 92 -19.10 14.54 13.74
N ALA A 93 -20.09 14.94 12.97
CA ALA A 93 -21.42 14.33 12.98
C ALA A 93 -21.42 12.84 12.57
N ALA A 94 -20.49 12.43 11.71
CA ALA A 94 -20.31 11.05 11.28
C ALA A 94 -19.50 10.20 12.27
N MET A 95 -18.75 10.81 13.19
CA MET A 95 -17.93 10.10 14.17
C MET A 95 -18.79 9.51 15.31
N ASN A 96 -18.25 8.42 15.89
CA ASN A 96 -18.78 7.79 17.09
C ASN A 96 -17.75 7.96 18.22
N HIS A 97 -18.21 8.50 19.37
CA HIS A 97 -17.34 8.77 20.51
C HIS A 97 -16.80 7.49 21.18
N SER A 98 -17.54 6.39 21.10
CA SER A 98 -17.20 5.12 21.77
C SER A 98 -16.43 4.14 20.90
N MET A 99 -16.16 4.49 19.63
CA MET A 99 -15.53 3.62 18.64
C MET A 99 -14.29 4.29 18.04
N ASP A 100 -13.41 3.50 17.46
CA ASP A 100 -12.38 4.02 16.56
C ASP A 100 -13.05 4.49 15.28
N ASN A 101 -12.77 5.72 14.86
CA ASN A 101 -13.31 6.29 13.62
C ASN A 101 -12.25 6.18 12.53
N VAL A 102 -12.49 5.33 11.53
CA VAL A 102 -11.53 5.05 10.47
C VAL A 102 -12.00 5.72 9.19
N PHE A 103 -11.24 6.73 8.75
CA PHE A 103 -11.51 7.47 7.54
C PHE A 103 -10.80 6.83 6.34
N ILE A 104 -11.54 6.61 5.26
CA ILE A 104 -11.03 5.98 4.03
C ILE A 104 -11.38 6.85 2.83
N PRO A 105 -10.42 7.59 2.25
CA PRO A 105 -10.63 8.26 0.97
C PRO A 105 -10.99 7.25 -0.12
N THR A 106 -11.93 7.58 -1.00
CA THR A 106 -12.32 6.73 -2.14
C THR A 106 -11.35 6.85 -3.32
N SER A 107 -10.35 7.73 -3.21
CA SER A 107 -9.27 7.94 -4.16
C SER A 107 -7.93 7.93 -3.44
N GLY A 108 -6.91 7.34 -4.07
CA GLY A 108 -5.53 7.29 -3.55
C GLY A 108 -4.65 8.47 -4.00
N THR A 109 -5.19 9.43 -4.74
CA THR A 109 -4.41 10.52 -5.34
C THR A 109 -3.93 11.55 -4.32
N ASN A 110 -2.84 12.25 -4.68
CA ASN A 110 -2.39 13.41 -3.90
C ASN A 110 -3.42 14.55 -3.89
N VAL A 111 -4.22 14.68 -4.94
CA VAL A 111 -5.30 15.69 -5.02
C VAL A 111 -6.36 15.45 -3.97
N ALA A 112 -6.78 14.18 -3.77
CA ALA A 112 -7.70 13.82 -2.70
C ALA A 112 -7.11 14.16 -1.32
N LEU A 113 -5.84 13.83 -1.08
CA LEU A 113 -5.17 14.14 0.19
C LEU A 113 -5.10 15.65 0.47
N ILE A 114 -4.75 16.47 -0.53
CA ILE A 114 -4.71 17.93 -0.39
C ILE A 114 -6.09 18.49 0.01
N LYS A 115 -7.18 17.93 -0.51
CA LYS A 115 -8.54 18.34 -0.15
C LYS A 115 -8.96 17.86 1.25
N LEU A 116 -8.65 16.62 1.59
CA LEU A 116 -9.20 15.95 2.77
C LEU A 116 -8.39 16.16 4.05
N LEU A 117 -7.06 16.13 3.97
CA LEU A 117 -6.20 16.21 5.16
C LEU A 117 -6.43 17.47 5.99
N PRO A 118 -6.56 18.69 5.42
CA PRO A 118 -6.85 19.86 6.23
C PRO A 118 -8.12 19.75 7.05
N GLN A 119 -9.20 19.18 6.48
CA GLN A 119 -10.47 18.99 7.15
C GLN A 119 -10.35 17.98 8.29
N LEU A 120 -9.66 16.85 8.04
CA LEU A 120 -9.42 15.81 9.04
C LEU A 120 -8.55 16.31 10.21
N ILE A 121 -7.50 17.07 9.92
CA ILE A 121 -6.59 17.63 10.93
C ILE A 121 -7.33 18.63 11.83
N VAL A 122 -8.10 19.55 11.24
CA VAL A 122 -8.92 20.50 12.02
C VAL A 122 -9.90 19.72 12.89
N THR A 123 -10.61 18.74 12.32
CA THR A 123 -11.57 17.91 13.07
C THR A 123 -10.89 17.18 14.22
N SER A 124 -9.71 16.61 14.03
CA SER A 124 -8.94 15.90 15.04
C SER A 124 -8.54 16.82 16.19
N ARG A 125 -8.03 17.99 15.89
CA ARG A 125 -7.59 18.97 16.91
C ARG A 125 -8.74 19.55 17.72
N ASP A 126 -9.88 19.78 17.07
CA ASP A 126 -11.07 20.34 17.71
C ASP A 126 -11.83 19.30 18.53
N ASN A 127 -11.56 18.01 18.32
CA ASN A 127 -12.26 16.90 18.98
C ASN A 127 -11.28 15.83 19.50
N PRO A 128 -10.39 16.18 20.47
CA PRO A 128 -9.32 15.28 20.94
C PRO A 128 -9.84 14.04 21.68
N ASP A 129 -11.09 14.06 22.11
CA ASP A 129 -11.73 12.91 22.78
C ASP A 129 -12.19 11.81 21.80
N TYR A 130 -12.18 12.09 20.50
CA TYR A 130 -12.51 11.11 19.46
C TYR A 130 -11.24 10.44 18.95
N ARG A 131 -11.27 9.13 18.87
CA ARG A 131 -10.18 8.38 18.21
C ARG A 131 -10.37 8.42 16.71
N MET A 132 -9.43 9.03 16.02
CA MET A 132 -9.45 9.18 14.56
C MET A 132 -8.25 8.47 13.96
N GLN A 133 -8.49 7.70 12.90
CA GLN A 133 -7.47 6.99 12.15
C GLN A 133 -7.73 7.14 10.65
N LEU A 134 -6.67 7.21 9.86
CA LEU A 134 -6.76 7.29 8.42
C LEU A 134 -6.27 5.97 7.81
N PHE A 135 -7.02 5.43 6.86
CA PHE A 135 -6.61 4.23 6.11
C PHE A 135 -6.51 4.55 4.63
N GLY A 136 -5.39 4.18 4.02
CA GLY A 136 -5.10 4.54 2.65
C GLY A 136 -4.36 3.47 1.84
N TYR A 137 -3.57 3.91 0.89
CA TYR A 137 -3.16 3.15 -0.26
C TYR A 137 -1.63 3.07 -0.41
N PRO A 138 -1.12 2.05 -1.13
CA PRO A 138 0.32 1.83 -1.31
C PRO A 138 1.09 3.03 -1.85
N GLU A 139 0.52 3.79 -2.77
CA GLU A 139 1.12 4.97 -3.40
C GLU A 139 1.38 6.11 -2.42
N TRP A 140 0.73 6.13 -1.25
CA TRP A 140 0.95 7.17 -0.23
C TRP A 140 2.38 7.18 0.32
N GLN A 141 3.10 6.08 0.16
CA GLN A 141 4.54 6.05 0.44
C GLN A 141 5.33 7.09 -0.37
N THR A 142 4.82 7.48 -1.54
CA THR A 142 5.46 8.49 -2.38
C THR A 142 5.11 9.93 -1.97
N TYR A 143 4.08 10.11 -1.15
CA TYR A 143 3.59 11.43 -0.70
C TYR A 143 4.08 11.81 0.70
N THR A 144 4.95 11.01 1.31
CA THR A 144 5.44 11.25 2.67
C THR A 144 6.25 12.54 2.81
N ASN A 145 6.88 13.03 1.76
CA ASN A 145 7.59 14.31 1.81
C ASN A 145 6.64 15.48 2.16
N ASP A 146 5.40 15.42 1.67
CA ASP A 146 4.42 16.51 1.80
C ASP A 146 3.45 16.29 2.96
N HIS A 147 3.15 15.03 3.28
CA HIS A 147 2.03 14.68 4.18
C HIS A 147 2.44 13.89 5.43
N LEU A 148 3.72 13.66 5.68
CA LEU A 148 4.19 12.81 6.78
C LEU A 148 3.64 13.24 8.14
N ALA A 149 3.66 14.54 8.42
CA ALA A 149 3.16 15.10 9.68
C ALA A 149 1.66 14.79 9.87
N SER A 150 0.86 14.99 8.81
CA SER A 150 -0.58 14.67 8.82
C SER A 150 -0.84 13.18 8.97
N PHE A 151 -0.03 12.34 8.34
CA PHE A 151 -0.14 10.89 8.49
C PHE A 151 0.14 10.44 9.93
N TYR A 152 1.12 11.02 10.60
CA TYR A 152 1.38 10.74 12.01
C TYR A 152 0.25 11.24 12.92
N GLU A 153 -0.23 12.46 12.68
CA GLU A 153 -1.29 13.06 13.49
C GLU A 153 -2.61 12.28 13.42
N LEU A 154 -2.88 11.65 12.26
CA LEU A 154 -4.09 10.87 12.01
C LEU A 154 -3.90 9.36 12.22
N ASP A 155 -2.83 8.92 12.86
CA ASP A 155 -2.52 7.49 13.06
C ASP A 155 -2.80 6.67 11.79
N THR A 156 -2.10 7.03 10.69
CA THR A 156 -2.41 6.55 9.35
C THR A 156 -1.89 5.14 9.11
N TYR A 157 -2.76 4.30 8.57
CA TYR A 157 -2.47 2.95 8.09
C TYR A 157 -2.62 2.88 6.58
N PHE A 158 -1.75 2.16 5.90
CA PHE A 158 -1.92 1.78 4.50
C PHE A 158 -1.34 0.40 4.25
N TYR A 159 -1.91 -0.31 3.29
CA TYR A 159 -1.37 -1.59 2.85
C TYR A 159 -0.30 -1.40 1.78
N ALA A 160 0.60 -2.37 1.64
CA ALA A 160 1.62 -2.33 0.59
C ALA A 160 2.12 -3.72 0.26
N SER A 161 2.34 -4.00 -1.02
CA SER A 161 3.11 -5.16 -1.49
C SER A 161 4.61 -4.92 -1.43
N PHE A 162 5.04 -3.65 -1.47
CA PHE A 162 6.43 -3.24 -1.43
C PHE A 162 6.63 -2.20 -0.33
N TYR A 163 7.38 -2.56 0.69
CA TYR A 163 7.70 -1.66 1.79
C TYR A 163 9.21 -1.63 2.03
N THR A 164 9.76 -0.44 2.17
CA THR A 164 11.16 -0.25 2.53
C THR A 164 11.22 0.46 3.88
N ASN A 165 11.81 -0.19 4.87
CA ASN A 165 12.20 0.52 6.07
C ASN A 165 13.50 1.29 5.80
N ASN A 166 13.38 2.59 5.58
CA ASN A 166 14.54 3.46 5.27
C ASN A 166 15.53 3.60 6.43
N LEU A 167 15.23 3.07 7.62
CA LEU A 167 16.13 3.05 8.78
C LEU A 167 16.94 1.76 8.84
N PHE A 168 16.64 0.75 8.06
CA PHE A 168 17.43 -0.47 8.02
C PHE A 168 18.82 -0.21 7.42
N PRO A 169 19.89 -0.72 8.04
CA PRO A 169 21.26 -0.54 7.55
C PRO A 169 21.44 -0.91 6.07
N GLU A 170 20.81 -1.99 5.63
CA GLU A 170 20.86 -2.48 4.25
C GLU A 170 20.22 -1.49 3.28
N ALA A 171 19.08 -0.89 3.64
CA ALA A 171 18.39 0.11 2.82
C ALA A 171 19.23 1.42 2.73
N VAL A 172 19.82 1.83 3.85
CA VAL A 172 20.72 3.00 3.92
C VAL A 172 21.97 2.76 3.06
N GLN A 173 22.60 1.60 3.22
CA GLN A 173 23.80 1.23 2.45
C GLN A 173 23.52 1.17 0.95
N PHE A 174 22.40 0.54 0.56
CA PHE A 174 21.99 0.46 -0.85
C PHE A 174 21.74 1.86 -1.43
N SER A 175 21.01 2.71 -0.72
CA SER A 175 20.70 4.08 -1.18
C SER A 175 21.98 4.91 -1.35
N SER A 176 22.94 4.77 -0.42
CA SER A 176 24.24 5.44 -0.49
C SER A 176 25.09 4.93 -1.65
N ALA A 177 25.12 3.61 -1.88
CA ALA A 177 25.81 3.01 -3.01
C ALA A 177 25.19 3.45 -4.35
N TYR A 178 23.86 3.45 -4.44
CA TYR A 178 23.13 3.91 -5.63
C TYR A 178 23.51 5.36 -5.97
N ARG A 179 23.46 6.27 -4.99
CA ARG A 179 23.85 7.67 -5.17
C ARG A 179 25.30 7.80 -5.63
N LYS A 180 26.21 7.03 -5.05
CA LYS A 180 27.62 7.02 -5.46
C LYS A 180 27.81 6.59 -6.92
N TRP A 181 27.10 5.53 -7.36
CA TRP A 181 27.25 4.99 -8.72
C TRP A 181 26.57 5.84 -9.79
N TYR A 182 25.39 6.39 -9.48
CA TYR A 182 24.56 7.10 -10.48
C TYR A 182 24.58 8.62 -10.31
N SER A 183 25.26 9.18 -9.29
CA SER A 183 25.32 10.61 -8.98
C SER A 183 23.95 11.25 -8.78
N LYS A 184 22.94 10.46 -8.41
CA LYS A 184 21.57 10.91 -8.14
C LYS A 184 20.85 9.94 -7.21
N ASP A 185 19.82 10.44 -6.55
CA ASP A 185 18.93 9.59 -5.75
C ASP A 185 18.03 8.72 -6.64
N MET A 186 17.54 7.62 -6.05
CA MET A 186 16.48 6.84 -6.68
C MET A 186 15.21 7.69 -6.80
N LEU A 187 14.43 7.43 -7.86
CA LEU A 187 13.12 8.04 -8.01
C LEU A 187 12.22 7.69 -6.81
N ASN A 188 11.46 8.66 -6.36
CA ASN A 188 10.40 8.43 -5.38
C ASN A 188 9.20 7.81 -6.10
N SER A 189 9.21 6.49 -6.20
CA SER A 189 8.20 5.68 -6.89
C SER A 189 7.73 4.53 -6.00
N PHE A 190 6.60 3.96 -6.33
CA PHE A 190 6.08 2.74 -5.72
C PHE A 190 5.87 1.68 -6.83
N PRO A 191 6.58 0.54 -6.76
CA PRO A 191 7.73 0.24 -5.89
C PRO A 191 8.95 1.12 -6.18
N LYS A 192 9.97 1.10 -5.30
CA LYS A 192 11.30 1.68 -5.60
C LYS A 192 12.04 0.76 -6.57
N TYR A 193 11.99 1.09 -7.83
CA TYR A 193 12.46 0.19 -8.92
C TYR A 193 13.93 -0.21 -8.82
N GLY A 194 14.81 0.66 -8.29
CA GLY A 194 16.21 0.31 -8.07
C GLY A 194 16.37 -0.81 -7.05
N MET A 195 15.63 -0.75 -5.94
CA MET A 195 15.63 -1.80 -4.91
C MET A 195 14.95 -3.07 -5.42
N LEU A 196 13.82 -2.95 -6.11
CA LEU A 196 13.12 -4.09 -6.69
C LEU A 196 14.00 -4.86 -7.68
N GLY A 197 14.73 -4.14 -8.54
CA GLY A 197 15.66 -4.77 -9.48
C GLY A 197 16.81 -5.49 -8.76
N PHE A 198 17.35 -4.89 -7.70
CA PHE A 198 18.39 -5.52 -6.89
C PHE A 198 17.87 -6.78 -6.18
N ASP A 199 16.75 -6.68 -5.46
CA ASP A 199 16.17 -7.81 -4.73
C ASP A 199 15.84 -8.97 -5.68
N THR A 200 15.24 -8.65 -6.84
CA THR A 200 14.93 -9.64 -7.89
C THR A 200 16.20 -10.32 -8.41
N GLY A 201 17.20 -9.54 -8.80
CA GLY A 201 18.46 -10.07 -9.30
C GLY A 201 19.17 -10.93 -8.25
N TYR A 202 19.23 -10.46 -7.01
CA TYR A 202 19.86 -11.20 -5.93
C TYR A 202 19.15 -12.53 -5.63
N PHE A 203 17.83 -12.53 -5.58
CA PHE A 203 17.03 -13.74 -5.38
C PHE A 203 17.32 -14.79 -6.45
N PHE A 204 17.17 -14.43 -7.72
CA PHE A 204 17.35 -15.38 -8.82
C PHE A 204 18.80 -15.83 -8.99
N LEU A 205 19.78 -14.95 -8.85
CA LEU A 205 21.20 -15.33 -8.93
C LEU A 205 21.60 -16.27 -7.78
N LYS A 206 21.16 -16.01 -6.58
CA LYS A 206 21.39 -16.90 -5.44
C LYS A 206 20.71 -18.24 -5.64
N GLY A 207 19.46 -18.24 -6.07
CA GLY A 207 18.72 -19.45 -6.36
C GLY A 207 19.37 -20.30 -7.45
N LEU A 208 19.80 -19.68 -8.55
CA LEU A 208 20.54 -20.36 -9.62
C LEU A 208 21.86 -20.92 -9.14
N SER A 209 22.60 -20.18 -8.31
CA SER A 209 23.86 -20.66 -7.71
C SER A 209 23.65 -21.88 -6.81
N GLN A 210 22.55 -21.95 -6.07
CA GLN A 210 22.26 -23.03 -5.12
C GLN A 210 21.62 -24.25 -5.80
N TYR A 211 20.73 -24.05 -6.75
CA TYR A 211 19.86 -25.09 -7.28
C TYR A 211 20.01 -25.34 -8.79
N GLY A 212 20.71 -24.47 -9.51
CA GLY A 212 20.94 -24.60 -10.96
C GLY A 212 19.61 -24.77 -11.71
N ASN A 213 19.55 -25.81 -12.53
CA ASN A 213 18.37 -26.13 -13.35
C ASN A 213 17.14 -26.59 -12.52
N LYS A 214 17.30 -26.83 -11.21
CA LYS A 214 16.22 -27.24 -10.32
C LYS A 214 15.62 -26.06 -9.54
N LEU A 215 15.99 -24.84 -9.87
CA LEU A 215 15.51 -23.64 -9.16
C LEU A 215 13.98 -23.55 -9.13
N GLU A 216 13.32 -23.92 -10.22
CA GLU A 216 11.86 -23.88 -10.35
C GLU A 216 11.13 -24.64 -9.24
N ASP A 217 11.64 -25.84 -8.88
CA ASP A 217 11.10 -26.69 -7.82
C ASP A 217 11.55 -26.26 -6.42
N LYS A 218 12.32 -25.18 -6.30
CA LYS A 218 12.99 -24.75 -5.06
C LYS A 218 12.89 -23.26 -4.78
N LEU A 219 12.00 -22.54 -5.46
CA LEU A 219 11.82 -21.10 -5.26
C LEU A 219 11.47 -20.77 -3.81
N ASP A 220 10.67 -21.60 -3.16
CA ASP A 220 10.29 -21.50 -1.74
C ASP A 220 11.47 -21.68 -0.76
N LYS A 221 12.57 -22.27 -1.21
CA LYS A 221 13.77 -22.55 -0.42
C LYS A 221 14.90 -21.53 -0.60
N VAL A 222 14.72 -20.58 -1.51
CA VAL A 222 15.71 -19.50 -1.70
C VAL A 222 15.58 -18.46 -0.59
N ALA A 223 16.43 -18.58 0.41
CA ALA A 223 16.46 -17.64 1.54
C ALA A 223 17.32 -16.42 1.23
N VAL A 224 16.70 -15.27 1.06
CA VAL A 224 17.35 -13.96 0.93
C VAL A 224 16.74 -12.98 1.93
N THR A 225 17.52 -11.98 2.34
CA THR A 225 17.01 -10.82 3.07
C THR A 225 16.82 -9.70 2.05
N PRO A 226 15.58 -9.37 1.67
CA PRO A 226 15.33 -8.33 0.71
C PRO A 226 15.51 -6.95 1.33
N ILE A 227 15.81 -5.94 0.51
CA ILE A 227 15.87 -4.55 0.94
C ILE A 227 14.45 -3.97 1.04
N GLN A 228 13.58 -4.34 0.12
CA GLN A 228 12.24 -3.80 0.01
C GLN A 228 11.17 -4.84 0.42
N THR A 229 11.03 -5.92 -0.31
CA THR A 229 10.00 -6.94 -0.04
C THR A 229 10.47 -8.31 -0.49
N GLY A 230 10.21 -9.33 0.34
CA GLY A 230 10.46 -10.72 -0.01
C GLY A 230 9.50 -11.23 -1.09
N PHE A 231 9.90 -12.33 -1.74
CA PHE A 231 9.12 -12.96 -2.80
C PHE A 231 8.50 -14.27 -2.29
N LYS A 232 7.24 -14.47 -2.64
CA LYS A 232 6.52 -15.73 -2.51
C LYS A 232 5.94 -16.04 -3.89
N PHE A 233 6.36 -17.15 -4.47
CA PHE A 233 5.87 -17.62 -5.77
C PHE A 233 4.80 -18.69 -5.56
N GLU A 234 3.75 -18.63 -6.35
CA GLU A 234 2.63 -19.58 -6.41
C GLU A 234 2.52 -20.20 -7.80
#